data_2e0cfc3b13d314edee630df1a610d237
#
_entry.id   2e0cfc3b13d314edee630df1a610d237
#
_cell.length_a   1.000
_cell.length_b   1.000
_cell.length_c   1.000
_cell.angle_alpha   90.00
_cell.angle_beta   90.00
_cell.angle_gamma   90.00
#
_symmetry.space_group_name_H-M   'P 1'
#
loop_
_entity.id
_entity.type
_entity.pdbx_description
1 polymer ?
#
loop_
_entity_poly.entity_id
_entity_poly.type
_entity_poly.pdbx_seq_one_letter_code
_entity_poly.pdbx_strand_id
1 'polypeptide(L)'
;YLLPVRTRVPLKFGAETLTSVTCARVQLCVEDADGNRATGWGETPLSVQWVWPNTLSYSDRYETLTDFCYRLAKAWSEFDGVGHPLEIGYDFIEQSLGDLLEEVNGERPSDAQMPWLAALTCCSAFDLALHDAYGFMRPTIDRT
;
A
#
# COMPACT_ATOMS: atom_id res chain seq x y z
N TYR A 1 -5.02 -6.78 -6.26
CA TYR A 1 -4.67 -8.20 -6.33
C TYR A 1 -3.83 -8.59 -5.12
N LEU A 2 -4.03 -9.82 -4.62
CA LEU A 2 -3.20 -10.41 -3.56
C LEU A 2 -2.45 -11.60 -4.17
N LEU A 3 -1.12 -11.53 -4.20
CA LEU A 3 -0.28 -12.50 -4.90
C LEU A 3 0.59 -13.26 -3.88
N PRO A 4 0.44 -14.60 -3.77
CA PRO A 4 1.33 -15.38 -2.94
C PRO A 4 2.71 -15.49 -3.62
N VAL A 5 3.75 -15.08 -2.91
CA VAL A 5 5.14 -15.11 -3.37
C VAL A 5 5.96 -16.01 -2.46
N ARG A 6 6.76 -16.90 -3.04
CA ARG A 6 7.77 -17.68 -2.31
C ARG A 6 9.14 -17.08 -2.52
N THR A 7 9.88 -16.93 -1.43
CA THR A 7 11.27 -16.46 -1.52
C THR A 7 12.17 -17.57 -2.10
N ARG A 8 13.12 -17.20 -2.94
CA ARG A 8 14.11 -18.15 -3.52
C ARG A 8 15.04 -18.69 -2.45
N VAL A 9 15.33 -17.89 -1.45
CA VAL A 9 16.09 -18.24 -0.26
C VAL A 9 15.32 -17.74 0.96
N PRO A 10 15.39 -18.45 2.11
CA PRO A 10 14.80 -17.95 3.34
C PRO A 10 15.41 -16.60 3.74
N LEU A 11 14.57 -15.63 4.07
CA LEU A 11 14.99 -14.34 4.61
C LEU A 11 14.83 -14.37 6.12
N LYS A 12 15.91 -14.09 6.85
CA LYS A 12 15.91 -14.10 8.31
C LYS A 12 15.85 -12.67 8.86
N PHE A 13 14.84 -12.40 9.70
CA PHE A 13 14.68 -11.15 10.42
C PHE A 13 14.69 -11.45 11.93
N GLY A 14 15.80 -11.27 12.60
CA GLY A 14 15.90 -11.61 14.02
C GLY A 14 15.60 -13.10 14.26
N ALA A 15 14.55 -13.39 15.03
CA ALA A 15 14.06 -14.75 15.31
C ALA A 15 13.17 -15.34 14.20
N GLU A 16 12.66 -14.49 13.29
CA GLU A 16 11.71 -14.88 12.26
C GLU A 16 12.41 -15.29 10.95
N THR A 17 11.83 -16.27 10.27
CA THR A 17 12.28 -16.72 8.94
C THR A 17 11.15 -16.64 7.95
N LEU A 18 11.29 -15.77 6.96
CA LEU A 18 10.32 -15.58 5.88
C LEU A 18 10.68 -16.51 4.71
N THR A 19 9.76 -17.41 4.35
CA THR A 19 9.86 -18.29 3.17
C THR A 19 8.77 -18.02 2.14
N SER A 20 7.70 -17.33 2.57
CA SER A 20 6.60 -16.88 1.70
C SER A 20 5.98 -15.61 2.25
N VAL A 21 5.45 -14.78 1.38
CA VAL A 21 4.73 -13.56 1.72
C VAL A 21 3.64 -13.31 0.69
N THR A 22 2.52 -12.71 1.10
CA THR A 22 1.54 -12.19 0.14
C THR A 22 1.93 -10.77 -0.23
N CYS A 23 2.02 -10.48 -1.53
CA CYS A 23 2.21 -9.13 -2.04
C CYS A 23 0.85 -8.53 -2.41
N ALA A 24 0.60 -7.32 -1.95
CA ALA A 24 -0.48 -6.49 -2.47
C ALA A 24 0.00 -5.83 -3.76
N ARG A 25 -0.67 -6.11 -4.88
CA ARG A 25 -0.41 -5.49 -6.18
C ARG A 25 -1.58 -4.61 -6.56
N VAL A 26 -1.28 -3.36 -6.88
CA VAL A 26 -2.25 -2.32 -7.23
C VAL A 26 -2.06 -1.94 -8.70
N GLN A 27 -3.17 -1.76 -9.39
CA GLN A 27 -3.23 -1.08 -10.66
C GLN A 27 -3.99 0.23 -10.46
N LEU A 28 -3.40 1.35 -10.87
CA LEU A 28 -3.99 2.67 -10.77
C LEU A 28 -3.95 3.36 -12.13
N CYS A 29 -5.05 4.02 -12.48
CA CYS A 29 -5.17 4.83 -13.69
C CYS A 29 -5.23 6.31 -13.29
N VAL A 30 -4.40 7.13 -13.94
CA VAL A 30 -4.41 8.59 -13.78
C VAL A 30 -4.83 9.26 -15.09
N GLU A 31 -5.35 10.47 -15.00
CA GLU A 31 -5.73 11.30 -16.14
C GLU A 31 -5.11 12.70 -15.99
N ASP A 32 -4.55 13.24 -17.06
CA ASP A 32 -4.03 14.61 -17.06
C ASP A 32 -5.11 15.64 -17.45
N ALA A 33 -4.74 16.92 -17.42
CA ALA A 33 -5.64 18.02 -17.77
C ALA A 33 -6.12 18.01 -19.24
N ASP A 34 -5.42 17.31 -20.11
CA ASP A 34 -5.75 17.15 -21.53
C ASP A 34 -6.61 15.89 -21.79
N GLY A 35 -6.94 15.14 -20.74
CA GLY A 35 -7.73 13.89 -20.81
C GLY A 35 -6.93 12.65 -21.24
N ASN A 36 -5.60 12.74 -21.30
CA ASN A 36 -4.77 11.56 -21.54
C ASN A 36 -4.76 10.69 -20.29
N ARG A 37 -4.74 9.36 -20.50
CA ARG A 37 -4.73 8.38 -19.42
C ARG A 37 -3.49 7.51 -19.45
N ALA A 38 -2.97 7.22 -18.28
CA ALA A 38 -1.92 6.24 -18.10
C ALA A 38 -2.23 5.31 -16.92
N THR A 39 -1.78 4.07 -17.04
CA THR A 39 -1.96 3.05 -16.02
C THR A 39 -0.61 2.66 -15.47
N GLY A 40 -0.48 2.67 -14.15
CA GLY A 40 0.71 2.24 -13.43
C GLY A 40 0.44 1.07 -12.50
N TRP A 41 1.51 0.41 -12.09
CA TRP A 41 1.51 -0.73 -11.20
C TRP A 41 2.40 -0.49 -10.00
N GLY A 42 1.92 -0.88 -8.83
CA GLY A 42 2.70 -0.88 -7.59
C GLY A 42 2.54 -2.19 -6.85
N GLU A 43 3.55 -2.60 -6.12
CA GLU A 43 3.51 -3.84 -5.35
C GLU A 43 4.26 -3.67 -4.03
N THR A 44 3.70 -4.20 -2.95
CA THR A 44 4.35 -4.27 -1.65
C THR A 44 4.11 -5.61 -0.97
N PRO A 45 5.13 -6.21 -0.33
CA PRO A 45 4.93 -7.40 0.47
C PRO A 45 4.25 -7.05 1.80
N LEU A 46 3.15 -7.75 2.12
CA LEU A 46 2.46 -7.65 3.41
C LEU A 46 3.23 -8.46 4.45
N SER A 47 4.38 -7.95 4.87
CA SER A 47 5.29 -8.60 5.81
C SER A 47 4.82 -8.41 7.27
N VAL A 48 3.79 -9.16 7.65
CA VAL A 48 3.06 -9.05 8.92
C VAL A 48 3.99 -8.96 10.14
N GLN A 49 4.99 -9.83 10.21
CA GLN A 49 5.90 -9.89 11.37
C GLN A 49 6.76 -8.64 11.50
N TRP A 50 7.11 -8.03 10.38
CA TRP A 50 7.95 -6.83 10.37
C TRP A 50 7.14 -5.55 10.65
N VAL A 51 5.97 -5.42 9.99
CA VAL A 51 5.17 -4.18 10.09
C VAL A 51 4.31 -4.12 11.33
N TRP A 52 3.99 -5.29 11.90
CA TRP A 52 3.11 -5.39 13.08
C TRP A 52 3.61 -6.45 14.06
N PRO A 53 4.74 -6.23 14.74
CA PRO A 53 5.20 -7.14 15.80
C PRO A 53 4.20 -7.10 16.97
N ASN A 54 3.49 -8.20 17.20
CA ASN A 54 2.45 -8.30 18.22
C ASN A 54 2.28 -9.76 18.65
N THR A 55 1.58 -9.96 19.80
CA THR A 55 1.21 -11.28 20.31
C THR A 55 -0.03 -11.87 19.65
N LEU A 56 -0.76 -11.08 18.87
CA LEU A 56 -1.88 -11.55 18.03
C LEU A 56 -1.44 -12.64 17.08
N SER A 57 -2.38 -13.51 16.69
CA SER A 57 -2.11 -14.53 15.68
C SER A 57 -1.64 -13.91 14.34
N TYR A 58 -0.84 -14.66 13.60
CA TYR A 58 -0.47 -14.23 12.25
C TYR A 58 -1.70 -14.03 11.36
N SER A 59 -2.69 -14.93 11.46
CA SER A 59 -3.92 -14.87 10.65
C SER A 59 -4.69 -13.58 10.91
N ASP A 60 -4.92 -13.20 12.17
CA ASP A 60 -5.68 -11.98 12.52
C ASP A 60 -5.02 -10.73 11.95
N ARG A 61 -3.69 -10.64 12.10
CA ARG A 61 -2.93 -9.51 11.55
C ARG A 61 -2.93 -9.48 10.03
N TYR A 62 -2.76 -10.64 9.40
CA TYR A 62 -2.79 -10.78 7.95
C TYR A 62 -4.15 -10.42 7.34
N GLU A 63 -5.23 -10.90 7.93
CA GLU A 63 -6.60 -10.58 7.52
C GLU A 63 -6.88 -9.09 7.66
N THR A 64 -6.41 -8.47 8.74
CA THR A 64 -6.52 -7.02 8.94
C THR A 64 -5.75 -6.23 7.89
N LEU A 65 -4.50 -6.59 7.57
CA LEU A 65 -3.75 -5.92 6.51
C LEU A 65 -4.43 -6.07 5.14
N THR A 66 -5.00 -7.23 4.89
CA THR A 66 -5.73 -7.51 3.65
C THR A 66 -6.99 -6.67 3.54
N ASP A 67 -7.82 -6.62 4.61
CA ASP A 67 -9.00 -5.77 4.67
C ASP A 67 -8.64 -4.29 4.50
N PHE A 68 -7.56 -3.86 5.16
CA PHE A 68 -7.06 -2.50 5.03
C PHE A 68 -6.66 -2.16 3.59
N CYS A 69 -6.04 -3.07 2.86
CA CYS A 69 -5.76 -2.88 1.44
C CYS A 69 -7.03 -2.68 0.59
N TYR A 70 -8.13 -3.37 0.90
CA TYR A 70 -9.41 -3.15 0.21
C TYR A 70 -10.03 -1.80 0.54
N ARG A 71 -9.95 -1.35 1.81
CA ARG A 71 -10.39 0.00 2.23
C ARG A 71 -9.56 1.08 1.52
N LEU A 72 -8.25 0.90 1.43
CA LEU A 72 -7.37 1.78 0.67
C LEU A 72 -7.75 1.84 -0.81
N ALA A 73 -8.05 0.69 -1.43
CA ALA A 73 -8.44 0.66 -2.84
C ALA A 73 -9.72 1.49 -3.09
N LYS A 74 -10.69 1.41 -2.18
CA LYS A 74 -11.89 2.25 -2.24
C LYS A 74 -11.54 3.72 -2.05
N ALA A 75 -10.79 4.07 -0.99
CA ALA A 75 -10.44 5.45 -0.68
C ALA A 75 -9.65 6.11 -1.82
N TRP A 76 -8.67 5.42 -2.40
CA TRP A 76 -7.93 5.91 -3.55
C TRP A 76 -8.80 6.09 -4.79
N SER A 77 -9.81 5.26 -5.01
CA SER A 77 -10.74 5.41 -6.14
C SER A 77 -11.69 6.59 -6.01
N GLU A 78 -11.89 7.07 -4.80
CA GLU A 78 -12.75 8.21 -4.45
C GLU A 78 -11.94 9.49 -4.17
N PHE A 79 -10.60 9.41 -4.14
CA PHE A 79 -9.73 10.53 -3.82
C PHE A 79 -9.54 11.44 -5.05
N ASP A 80 -9.93 12.70 -4.89
CA ASP A 80 -9.88 13.72 -5.96
C ASP A 80 -8.60 14.59 -5.83
N GLY A 81 -7.45 13.94 -5.90
CA GLY A 81 -6.14 14.61 -5.82
C GLY A 81 -5.66 15.09 -7.19
N VAL A 82 -5.25 16.35 -7.27
CA VAL A 82 -4.69 16.96 -8.49
C VAL A 82 -3.32 17.56 -8.18
N GLY A 83 -2.31 17.20 -8.96
CA GLY A 83 -0.95 17.72 -8.77
C GLY A 83 0.13 16.74 -9.20
N HIS A 84 1.32 16.95 -8.67
CA HIS A 84 2.43 16.02 -8.82
C HIS A 84 2.21 14.78 -7.92
N PRO A 85 2.63 13.56 -8.31
CA PRO A 85 2.43 12.35 -7.50
C PRO A 85 2.91 12.47 -6.04
N LEU A 86 4.00 13.16 -5.79
CA LEU A 86 4.48 13.43 -4.42
C LEU A 86 3.50 14.25 -3.59
N GLU A 87 2.82 15.21 -4.21
CA GLU A 87 1.81 16.05 -3.56
C GLU A 87 0.55 15.24 -3.31
N ILE A 88 0.07 14.51 -4.32
CA ILE A 88 -1.11 13.65 -4.23
C ILE A 88 -0.91 12.56 -3.16
N GLY A 89 0.23 11.89 -3.15
CA GLY A 89 0.56 10.86 -2.16
C GLY A 89 0.64 11.44 -0.73
N TYR A 90 1.26 12.61 -0.58
CA TYR A 90 1.31 13.32 0.69
C TYR A 90 -0.10 13.72 1.18
N ASP A 91 -0.89 14.33 0.31
CA ASP A 91 -2.25 14.76 0.63
C ASP A 91 -3.15 13.58 1.01
N PHE A 92 -3.01 12.44 0.35
CA PHE A 92 -3.74 11.23 0.72
C PHE A 92 -3.37 10.75 2.13
N ILE A 93 -2.07 10.76 2.47
CA ILE A 93 -1.61 10.35 3.81
C ILE A 93 -2.17 11.30 4.87
N GLU A 94 -2.12 12.63 4.65
CA GLU A 94 -2.58 13.62 5.61
C GLU A 94 -4.11 13.68 5.77
N GLN A 95 -4.85 13.45 4.68
CA GLN A 95 -6.31 13.64 4.67
C GLN A 95 -7.12 12.36 4.87
N SER A 96 -6.54 11.18 4.58
CA SER A 96 -7.32 9.94 4.50
C SER A 96 -6.73 8.77 5.27
N LEU A 97 -5.41 8.59 5.28
CA LEU A 97 -4.80 7.38 5.83
C LEU A 97 -5.01 7.27 7.35
N GLY A 98 -4.94 8.40 8.06
CA GLY A 98 -5.17 8.47 9.50
C GLY A 98 -6.58 8.02 9.88
N ASP A 99 -7.59 8.58 9.21
CA ASP A 99 -9.00 8.27 9.46
C ASP A 99 -9.32 6.81 9.18
N LEU A 100 -8.78 6.25 8.09
CA LEU A 100 -8.93 4.83 7.75
C LEU A 100 -8.32 3.92 8.82
N LEU A 101 -7.16 4.29 9.35
CA LEU A 101 -6.52 3.54 10.43
C LEU A 101 -7.31 3.63 11.74
N GLU A 102 -7.82 4.81 12.07
CA GLU A 102 -8.67 5.02 13.24
C GLU A 102 -9.97 4.20 13.15
N GLU A 103 -10.59 4.14 11.99
CA GLU A 103 -11.78 3.31 11.75
C GLU A 103 -11.49 1.83 12.02
N VAL A 104 -10.39 1.28 11.49
CA VAL A 104 -9.99 -0.12 11.72
C VAL A 104 -9.63 -0.37 13.18
N ASN A 105 -9.01 0.60 13.86
CA ASN A 105 -8.59 0.48 15.25
C ASN A 105 -9.71 0.75 16.25
N GLY A 106 -10.78 1.45 15.86
CA GLY A 106 -11.89 1.81 16.74
C GLY A 106 -12.65 0.61 17.30
N GLU A 107 -12.63 -0.52 16.60
CA GLU A 107 -13.25 -1.78 17.01
C GLU A 107 -12.26 -2.72 17.74
N ARG A 108 -10.99 -2.30 17.94
CA ARG A 108 -9.91 -3.14 18.48
C ARG A 108 -9.48 -2.68 19.87
N PRO A 109 -9.17 -3.61 20.77
CA PRO A 109 -8.54 -3.25 22.05
C PRO A 109 -7.16 -2.61 21.81
N SER A 110 -6.72 -1.76 22.73
CA SER A 110 -5.51 -0.93 22.56
C SER A 110 -4.21 -1.71 22.31
N ASP A 111 -4.12 -2.93 22.83
CA ASP A 111 -2.98 -3.83 22.65
C ASP A 111 -3.03 -4.64 21.33
N ALA A 112 -4.15 -4.57 20.62
CA ALA A 112 -4.40 -5.25 19.35
C ALA A 112 -4.55 -4.29 18.16
N GLN A 113 -4.26 -3.02 18.33
CA GLN A 113 -4.37 -2.02 17.28
C GLN A 113 -3.31 -2.20 16.20
N MET A 114 -3.72 -1.95 14.96
CA MET A 114 -2.83 -1.92 13.80
C MET A 114 -1.92 -0.68 13.90
N PRO A 115 -0.59 -0.83 13.82
CA PRO A 115 0.32 0.30 13.92
C PRO A 115 0.38 1.11 12.63
N TRP A 116 0.77 2.38 12.77
CA TRP A 116 0.95 3.31 11.64
C TRP A 116 1.87 2.77 10.54
N LEU A 117 2.97 2.09 10.91
CA LEU A 117 3.87 1.48 9.94
C LEU A 117 3.17 0.44 9.05
N ALA A 118 2.23 -0.32 9.61
CA ALA A 118 1.47 -1.30 8.82
C ALA A 118 0.52 -0.60 7.83
N ALA A 119 -0.12 0.50 8.24
CA ALA A 119 -0.95 1.31 7.35
C ALA A 119 -0.12 1.91 6.20
N LEU A 120 1.03 2.50 6.49
CA LEU A 120 1.95 3.03 5.48
C LEU A 120 2.43 1.95 4.51
N THR A 121 2.73 0.76 5.01
CA THR A 121 3.17 -0.36 4.16
C THR A 121 2.05 -0.79 3.20
N CYS A 122 0.81 -0.90 3.66
CA CYS A 122 -0.32 -1.20 2.79
C CYS A 122 -0.54 -0.08 1.75
N CYS A 123 -0.39 1.19 2.15
CA CYS A 123 -0.55 2.35 1.27
C CYS A 123 0.56 2.44 0.20
N SER A 124 1.77 1.94 0.48
CA SER A 124 2.92 2.09 -0.42
C SER A 124 2.71 1.48 -1.81
N ALA A 125 1.90 0.43 -1.95
CA ALA A 125 1.59 -0.15 -3.26
C ALA A 125 0.78 0.80 -4.14
N PHE A 126 -0.08 1.63 -3.55
CA PHE A 126 -0.87 2.65 -4.25
C PHE A 126 0.01 3.81 -4.68
N ASP A 127 0.87 4.29 -3.79
CA ASP A 127 1.83 5.36 -4.07
C ASP A 127 2.80 4.96 -5.20
N LEU A 128 3.32 3.73 -5.17
CA LEU A 128 4.14 3.19 -6.26
C LEU A 128 3.38 3.14 -7.59
N ALA A 129 2.11 2.70 -7.58
CA ALA A 129 1.29 2.66 -8.78
C ALA A 129 1.01 4.06 -9.36
N LEU A 130 0.82 5.05 -8.49
CA LEU A 130 0.65 6.45 -8.88
C LEU A 130 1.90 6.99 -9.57
N HIS A 131 3.09 6.76 -9.00
CA HIS A 131 4.35 7.19 -9.56
C HIS A 131 4.66 6.50 -10.89
N ASP A 132 4.37 5.21 -11.01
CA ASP A 132 4.54 4.44 -12.25
C ASP A 132 3.63 4.97 -13.36
N ALA A 133 2.34 5.19 -13.07
CA ALA A 133 1.38 5.78 -14.00
C ALA A 133 1.84 7.17 -14.49
N TYR A 134 2.31 8.01 -13.56
CA TYR A 134 2.82 9.33 -13.91
C TYR A 134 4.06 9.27 -14.80
N GLY A 135 4.94 8.28 -14.56
CA GLY A 135 6.11 8.04 -15.42
C GLY A 135 5.73 7.76 -16.88
N PHE A 136 4.63 7.03 -17.11
CA PHE A 136 4.12 6.76 -18.46
C PHE A 136 3.45 7.98 -19.13
N MET A 137 2.97 8.95 -18.36
CA MET A 137 2.39 10.18 -18.91
C MET A 137 3.45 11.18 -19.38
N ARG A 138 4.69 11.07 -18.88
CA ARG A 138 5.78 11.96 -19.30
C ARG A 138 6.39 11.53 -20.60
N PRO A 139 6.61 12.44 -21.56
CA PRO A 139 7.39 12.09 -22.75
C PRO A 139 8.77 11.59 -22.31
N THR A 140 9.17 10.47 -22.86
CA THR A 140 10.51 9.91 -22.65
C THR A 140 11.52 10.98 -23.02
N ILE A 141 12.34 11.43 -22.08
CA ILE A 141 13.48 12.27 -22.40
C ILE A 141 14.42 11.35 -23.19
N ASP A 142 14.47 11.56 -24.51
CA ASP A 142 15.45 10.89 -25.36
C ASP A 142 16.84 11.16 -24.77
N ARG A 143 17.41 10.14 -24.16
CA ARG A 143 18.81 10.15 -23.73
C ARG A 143 19.66 9.83 -24.95
N THR A 144 19.83 10.85 -25.81
CA THR A 144 20.88 10.84 -26.82
C THR A 144 22.25 11.06 -26.17
#